data_3b10c37657b3b8656cceb3ed43fb00ce
#
_entry.id   3b10c37657b3b8656cceb3ed43fb00ce
#
_cell.length_a   1.000
_cell.length_b   1.000
_cell.length_c   1.000
_cell.angle_alpha   90.00
_cell.angle_beta   90.00
_cell.angle_gamma   90.00
#
_symmetry.space_group_name_H-M   'P 1'
#
loop_
_entity.id
_entity.type
_entity.pdbx_description
1 polymer ?
#
loop_
_entity_poly.entity_id
_entity_poly.type
_entity_poly.pdbx_seq_one_letter_code
_entity_poly.pdbx_strand_id
1 'polypeptide(L)'
;MKMTKKLVLAAVVLPLTLGTASAFAFGGKHHKGGPDSECGMGFDRGIMRQLNLTDEQQVQLKEMRNENRAEMKQKFKGDFEARQAQMQAHHAKVQALVLADTFDEAAANKLAKEMVEQHTERKVQMMAKQHQMLSVLTPEQKAQFVELQNERMGECSDKMQKRMNNKNS
;
A
#
# COMPACT_ATOMS: atom_id res chain seq x y z
N MET A 1 -22.43 36.10 64.56
CA MET A 1 -22.38 34.61 64.45
C MET A 1 -22.17 34.23 63.00
N LYS A 2 -20.95 33.82 62.65
CA LYS A 2 -20.58 33.45 61.27
C LYS A 2 -20.56 31.94 61.18
N MET A 3 -21.48 31.33 60.42
CA MET A 3 -21.47 29.92 60.13
C MET A 3 -20.51 29.64 58.93
N THR A 4 -19.44 28.96 59.22
CA THR A 4 -18.51 28.43 58.20
C THR A 4 -19.07 27.12 57.67
N LYS A 5 -19.45 27.11 56.39
CA LYS A 5 -19.86 25.89 55.66
C LYS A 5 -18.61 25.10 55.29
N LYS A 6 -18.41 23.95 55.92
CA LYS A 6 -17.39 22.98 55.56
C LYS A 6 -17.80 22.25 54.30
N LEU A 7 -17.10 22.47 53.21
CA LEU A 7 -17.19 21.70 51.97
C LEU A 7 -16.47 20.35 52.18
N VAL A 8 -17.21 19.27 52.22
CA VAL A 8 -16.69 17.91 52.21
C VAL A 8 -16.47 17.51 50.76
N LEU A 9 -15.22 17.50 50.34
CA LEU A 9 -14.78 16.91 49.04
C LEU A 9 -14.82 15.40 49.21
N ALA A 10 -15.84 14.75 48.66
CA ALA A 10 -15.84 13.30 48.48
C ALA A 10 -14.92 12.94 47.30
N ALA A 11 -13.75 12.43 47.60
CA ALA A 11 -12.88 11.81 46.64
C ALA A 11 -13.48 10.49 46.17
N VAL A 12 -14.05 10.47 44.98
CA VAL A 12 -14.47 9.22 44.32
C VAL A 12 -13.22 8.55 43.75
N VAL A 13 -12.72 7.56 44.47
CA VAL A 13 -11.68 6.66 43.98
C VAL A 13 -12.34 5.67 43.02
N LEU A 14 -12.19 5.89 41.73
CA LEU A 14 -12.55 4.90 40.72
C LEU A 14 -11.48 3.80 40.73
N PRO A 15 -11.85 2.52 40.84
CA PRO A 15 -10.90 1.43 40.64
C PRO A 15 -10.47 1.40 39.20
N LEU A 16 -9.17 1.62 38.94
CA LEU A 16 -8.50 1.33 37.69
C LEU A 16 -8.56 -0.20 37.48
N THR A 17 -9.59 -0.67 36.81
CA THR A 17 -9.56 -2.01 36.21
C THR A 17 -8.51 -1.98 35.11
N LEU A 18 -7.38 -2.60 35.39
CA LEU A 18 -6.38 -2.96 34.37
C LEU A 18 -7.03 -3.91 33.38
N GLY A 19 -7.82 -3.35 32.46
CA GLY A 19 -8.22 -4.03 31.25
C GLY A 19 -6.95 -4.39 30.51
N THR A 20 -6.67 -5.68 30.42
CA THR A 20 -5.65 -6.24 29.55
C THR A 20 -5.83 -5.64 28.17
N ALA A 21 -5.01 -4.63 27.84
CA ALA A 21 -4.86 -4.17 26.49
C ALA A 21 -4.44 -5.39 25.68
N SER A 22 -5.39 -5.97 24.96
CA SER A 22 -5.09 -6.87 23.87
C SER A 22 -4.19 -6.07 22.94
N ALA A 23 -2.88 -6.30 23.05
CA ALA A 23 -1.95 -5.83 22.10
C ALA A 23 -2.47 -6.37 20.76
N PHE A 24 -3.07 -5.51 19.96
CA PHE A 24 -3.17 -5.73 18.53
C PHE A 24 -1.72 -5.76 18.04
N ALA A 25 -1.09 -6.91 18.24
CA ALA A 25 0.10 -7.27 17.52
C ALA A 25 -0.33 -7.23 16.04
N PHE A 26 -0.11 -6.11 15.42
CA PHE A 26 0.04 -5.99 13.98
C PHE A 26 1.32 -6.76 13.64
N GLY A 27 1.29 -8.06 13.94
CA GLY A 27 2.23 -9.03 13.44
C GLY A 27 2.06 -9.04 11.95
N GLY A 28 2.91 -8.28 11.25
CA GLY A 28 3.05 -8.37 9.83
C GLY A 28 3.43 -9.82 9.49
N LYS A 29 2.43 -10.71 9.38
CA LYS A 29 2.55 -11.90 8.57
C LYS A 29 2.99 -11.38 7.22
N HIS A 30 4.20 -11.72 6.81
CA HIS A 30 4.61 -11.61 5.43
C HIS A 30 3.43 -12.12 4.60
N HIS A 31 2.69 -11.22 4.00
CA HIS A 31 1.68 -11.55 3.01
C HIS A 31 2.44 -12.24 1.88
N LYS A 32 2.53 -13.57 1.93
CA LYS A 32 2.58 -14.35 0.71
C LYS A 32 1.42 -13.79 -0.09
N GLY A 33 1.74 -13.13 -1.21
CA GLY A 33 0.84 -12.30 -1.99
C GLY A 33 -0.62 -12.72 -1.83
N GLY A 34 -1.43 -11.82 -1.24
CA GLY A 34 -2.85 -12.08 -1.12
C GLY A 34 -3.42 -12.31 -2.52
N PRO A 35 -4.60 -12.91 -2.65
CA PRO A 35 -5.26 -13.14 -3.94
C PRO A 35 -5.34 -11.88 -4.81
N ASP A 36 -5.30 -10.70 -4.20
CA ASP A 36 -5.28 -9.42 -4.89
C ASP A 36 -3.95 -9.11 -5.59
N SER A 37 -2.84 -9.73 -5.17
CA SER A 37 -1.54 -9.56 -5.83
C SER A 37 -1.40 -10.42 -7.09
N GLU A 38 -2.18 -11.50 -7.21
CA GLU A 38 -2.23 -12.33 -8.41
C GLU A 38 -3.07 -11.70 -9.52
N CYS A 39 -4.04 -10.84 -9.14
CA CYS A 39 -4.97 -10.19 -10.04
C CYS A 39 -4.57 -8.76 -10.43
N GLY A 40 -3.43 -8.27 -9.96
CA GLY A 40 -2.93 -6.93 -10.29
C GLY A 40 -2.48 -6.84 -11.76
N MET A 41 -2.77 -5.71 -12.41
CA MET A 41 -2.21 -5.35 -13.73
C MET A 41 -0.69 -5.08 -13.66
N GLY A 42 0.02 -5.82 -12.80
CA GLY A 42 1.46 -5.71 -12.62
C GLY A 42 2.23 -6.49 -13.67
N PHE A 43 3.54 -6.25 -13.70
CA PHE A 43 4.49 -7.03 -14.50
C PHE A 43 4.58 -8.46 -13.94
N ASP A 44 3.85 -9.38 -14.57
CA ASP A 44 3.76 -10.77 -14.14
C ASP A 44 4.90 -11.60 -14.70
N ARG A 45 5.69 -12.18 -13.81
CA ARG A 45 6.79 -13.08 -14.19
C ARG A 45 6.29 -14.36 -14.86
N GLY A 46 5.07 -14.80 -14.56
CA GLY A 46 4.46 -15.96 -15.17
C GLY A 46 4.17 -15.73 -16.66
N ILE A 47 3.62 -14.56 -16.99
CA ILE A 47 3.39 -14.15 -18.38
C ILE A 47 4.70 -14.05 -19.15
N MET A 48 5.72 -13.40 -18.56
CA MET A 48 7.03 -13.25 -19.23
C MET A 48 7.72 -14.59 -19.55
N ARG A 49 7.46 -15.65 -18.81
CA ARG A 49 7.99 -17.00 -19.09
C ARG A 49 7.32 -17.66 -20.28
N GLN A 50 6.12 -17.24 -20.64
CA GLN A 50 5.32 -17.79 -21.73
C GLN A 50 5.60 -17.11 -23.09
N LEU A 51 6.37 -16.01 -23.09
CA LEU A 51 6.65 -15.21 -24.29
C LEU A 51 7.78 -15.74 -25.17
N ASN A 52 8.34 -16.90 -24.88
CA ASN A 52 9.47 -17.46 -25.67
C ASN A 52 10.58 -16.44 -25.92
N LEU A 53 11.05 -15.77 -24.86
CA LEU A 53 12.09 -14.76 -24.94
C LEU A 53 13.42 -15.33 -25.44
N THR A 54 14.13 -14.60 -26.30
CA THR A 54 15.50 -14.96 -26.69
C THR A 54 16.46 -14.84 -25.49
N ASP A 55 17.63 -15.45 -25.59
CA ASP A 55 18.64 -15.39 -24.53
C ASP A 55 19.08 -13.93 -24.28
N GLU A 56 19.22 -13.14 -25.34
CA GLU A 56 19.55 -11.71 -25.23
C GLU A 56 18.48 -10.92 -24.51
N GLN A 57 17.21 -11.16 -24.83
CA GLN A 57 16.07 -10.54 -24.13
C GLN A 57 16.05 -10.92 -22.65
N GLN A 58 16.32 -12.19 -22.33
CA GLN A 58 16.39 -12.65 -20.94
C GLN A 58 17.51 -11.97 -20.16
N VAL A 59 18.71 -11.82 -20.78
CA VAL A 59 19.84 -11.11 -20.18
C VAL A 59 19.48 -9.65 -19.93
N GLN A 60 18.95 -8.92 -20.92
CA GLN A 60 18.54 -7.52 -20.79
C GLN A 60 17.50 -7.33 -19.66
N LEU A 61 16.48 -8.18 -19.60
CA LEU A 61 15.49 -8.14 -18.54
C LEU A 61 16.06 -8.43 -17.15
N LYS A 62 17.06 -9.32 -17.06
CA LYS A 62 17.77 -9.61 -15.81
C LYS A 62 18.58 -8.41 -15.34
N GLU A 63 19.30 -7.75 -16.25
CA GLU A 63 20.06 -6.54 -15.96
C GLU A 63 19.15 -5.41 -15.47
N MET A 64 18.10 -5.07 -16.22
CA MET A 64 17.11 -4.07 -15.80
C MET A 64 16.50 -4.35 -14.42
N ARG A 65 16.21 -5.63 -14.11
CA ARG A 65 15.71 -6.02 -12.80
C ARG A 65 16.75 -5.80 -11.69
N ASN A 66 18.01 -6.09 -11.96
CA ASN A 66 19.09 -5.90 -11.01
C ASN A 66 19.32 -4.41 -10.75
N GLU A 67 19.32 -3.58 -11.78
CA GLU A 67 19.41 -2.12 -11.67
C GLU A 67 18.24 -1.54 -10.87
N ASN A 68 17.01 -1.90 -11.23
CA ASN A 68 15.82 -1.48 -10.50
C ASN A 68 15.86 -1.90 -9.02
N ARG A 69 16.41 -3.09 -8.73
CA ARG A 69 16.58 -3.57 -7.35
C ARG A 69 17.64 -2.78 -6.60
N ALA A 70 18.76 -2.45 -7.28
CA ALA A 70 19.84 -1.65 -6.71
C ALA A 70 19.36 -0.23 -6.38
N GLU A 71 18.66 0.42 -7.32
CA GLU A 71 18.01 1.73 -7.09
C GLU A 71 17.04 1.71 -5.92
N MET A 72 16.15 0.70 -5.89
CA MET A 72 15.20 0.55 -4.78
C MET A 72 15.94 0.40 -3.45
N LYS A 73 17.00 -0.40 -3.42
CA LYS A 73 17.79 -0.63 -2.21
C LYS A 73 18.52 0.64 -1.76
N GLN A 74 19.06 1.42 -2.69
CA GLN A 74 19.68 2.72 -2.38
C GLN A 74 18.66 3.72 -1.84
N LYS A 75 17.53 3.90 -2.54
CA LYS A 75 16.43 4.76 -2.08
C LYS A 75 15.90 4.32 -0.71
N PHE A 76 15.80 3.01 -0.47
CA PHE A 76 15.30 2.49 0.79
C PHE A 76 16.27 2.74 1.96
N LYS A 77 17.59 2.68 1.70
CA LYS A 77 18.61 2.94 2.74
C LYS A 77 18.80 4.43 2.98
N GLY A 78 18.79 5.26 1.93
CA GLY A 78 19.01 6.70 2.05
C GLY A 78 17.82 7.46 2.63
N ASP A 79 16.60 7.01 2.32
CA ASP A 79 15.36 7.75 2.63
C ASP A 79 14.56 7.16 3.80
N PHE A 80 15.08 6.17 4.52
CA PHE A 80 14.30 5.50 5.57
C PHE A 80 13.86 6.47 6.67
N GLU A 81 14.80 7.25 7.22
CA GLU A 81 14.51 8.23 8.26
C GLU A 81 13.58 9.35 7.73
N ALA A 82 13.85 9.85 6.53
CA ALA A 82 13.03 10.85 5.90
C ALA A 82 11.59 10.37 5.65
N ARG A 83 11.41 9.13 5.20
CA ARG A 83 10.10 8.49 5.04
C ARG A 83 9.38 8.28 6.36
N GLN A 84 10.10 7.85 7.39
CA GLN A 84 9.52 7.67 8.70
C GLN A 84 9.05 9.02 9.26
N ALA A 85 9.86 10.07 9.14
CA ALA A 85 9.49 11.42 9.55
C ALA A 85 8.28 11.93 8.75
N GLN A 86 8.25 11.73 7.44
CA GLN A 86 7.11 12.10 6.58
C GLN A 86 5.82 11.37 6.97
N MET A 87 5.93 10.07 7.28
CA MET A 87 4.78 9.27 7.70
C MET A 87 4.25 9.73 9.05
N GLN A 88 5.14 10.04 10.00
CA GLN A 88 4.77 10.58 11.31
C GLN A 88 4.13 11.97 11.18
N ALA A 89 4.71 12.86 10.37
CA ALA A 89 4.17 14.19 10.12
C ALA A 89 2.78 14.13 9.47
N HIS A 90 2.59 13.23 8.49
CA HIS A 90 1.29 12.99 7.88
C HIS A 90 0.27 12.48 8.91
N HIS A 91 0.65 11.51 9.73
CA HIS A 91 -0.22 10.97 10.78
C HIS A 91 -0.63 12.04 11.78
N ALA A 92 0.31 12.90 12.20
CA ALA A 92 0.02 14.03 13.08
C ALA A 92 -0.96 15.03 12.45
N LYS A 93 -0.81 15.34 11.15
CA LYS A 93 -1.77 16.20 10.42
C LYS A 93 -3.17 15.59 10.38
N VAL A 94 -3.29 14.29 10.10
CA VAL A 94 -4.58 13.59 10.11
C VAL A 94 -5.20 13.63 11.51
N GLN A 95 -4.42 13.31 12.55
CA GLN A 95 -4.90 13.36 13.94
C GLN A 95 -5.38 14.76 14.34
N ALA A 96 -4.63 15.79 13.99
CA ALA A 96 -5.01 17.18 14.29
C ALA A 96 -6.36 17.54 13.64
N LEU A 97 -6.63 17.07 12.43
CA LEU A 97 -7.90 17.32 11.74
C LEU A 97 -9.07 16.54 12.35
N VAL A 98 -8.87 15.26 12.65
CA VAL A 98 -9.98 14.40 13.10
C VAL A 98 -10.29 14.54 14.61
N LEU A 99 -9.37 15.09 15.39
CA LEU A 99 -9.55 15.34 16.82
C LEU A 99 -9.89 16.82 17.14
N ALA A 100 -9.98 17.68 16.14
CA ALA A 100 -10.38 19.08 16.34
C ALA A 100 -11.85 19.18 16.73
N ASP A 101 -12.20 20.17 17.54
CA ASP A 101 -13.59 20.43 17.93
C ASP A 101 -14.50 20.73 16.73
N THR A 102 -13.93 21.32 15.69
CA THR A 102 -14.58 21.58 14.40
C THR A 102 -13.73 21.02 13.27
N PHE A 103 -14.37 20.26 12.39
CA PHE A 103 -13.67 19.66 11.24
C PHE A 103 -13.38 20.69 10.16
N ASP A 104 -12.10 20.89 9.86
CA ASP A 104 -11.66 21.76 8.76
C ASP A 104 -11.60 20.97 7.44
N GLU A 105 -12.69 21.09 6.68
CA GLU A 105 -12.82 20.42 5.38
C GLU A 105 -11.80 20.93 4.35
N ALA A 106 -11.44 22.21 4.38
CA ALA A 106 -10.47 22.77 3.45
C ALA A 106 -9.07 22.21 3.69
N ALA A 107 -8.65 22.11 4.95
CA ALA A 107 -7.37 21.50 5.33
C ALA A 107 -7.37 19.98 5.03
N ALA A 108 -8.47 19.28 5.26
CA ALA A 108 -8.61 17.87 4.93
C ALA A 108 -8.49 17.62 3.41
N ASN A 109 -9.16 18.44 2.60
CA ASN A 109 -9.06 18.40 1.14
C ASN A 109 -7.63 18.65 0.63
N LYS A 110 -6.92 19.63 1.24
CA LYS A 110 -5.51 19.88 0.90
C LYS A 110 -4.65 18.67 1.19
N LEU A 111 -4.77 18.07 2.37
CA LEU A 111 -4.01 16.88 2.77
C LEU A 111 -4.32 15.69 1.86
N ALA A 112 -5.57 15.47 1.50
CA ALA A 112 -5.97 14.43 0.57
C ALA A 112 -5.37 14.63 -0.83
N LYS A 113 -5.34 15.86 -1.35
CA LYS A 113 -4.70 16.20 -2.63
C LYS A 113 -3.20 15.90 -2.62
N GLU A 114 -2.49 16.26 -1.55
CA GLU A 114 -1.05 15.95 -1.38
C GLU A 114 -0.82 14.42 -1.47
N MET A 115 -1.69 13.62 -0.87
CA MET A 115 -1.60 12.15 -0.93
C MET A 115 -1.86 11.61 -2.35
N VAL A 116 -2.88 12.14 -3.03
CA VAL A 116 -3.21 11.75 -4.41
C VAL A 116 -2.06 12.06 -5.35
N GLU A 117 -1.44 13.25 -5.22
CA GLU A 117 -0.29 13.65 -6.02
C GLU A 117 0.89 12.67 -5.86
N GLN A 118 1.28 12.38 -4.62
CA GLN A 118 2.33 11.40 -4.34
C GLN A 118 2.00 9.99 -4.85
N HIS A 119 0.72 9.60 -4.79
CA HIS A 119 0.28 8.32 -5.35
C HIS A 119 0.39 8.32 -6.88
N THR A 120 0.00 9.42 -7.51
CA THR A 120 0.08 9.61 -8.96
C THR A 120 1.51 9.52 -9.45
N GLU A 121 2.44 10.24 -8.82
CA GLU A 121 3.86 10.18 -9.16
C GLU A 121 4.42 8.76 -9.09
N ARG A 122 4.14 8.05 -7.99
CA ARG A 122 4.56 6.64 -7.83
C ARG A 122 3.98 5.74 -8.91
N LYS A 123 2.72 5.96 -9.29
CA LYS A 123 2.04 5.20 -10.33
C LYS A 123 2.67 5.43 -11.70
N VAL A 124 2.98 6.70 -12.03
CA VAL A 124 3.67 7.06 -13.27
C VAL A 124 5.06 6.42 -13.33
N GLN A 125 5.85 6.50 -12.25
CA GLN A 125 7.16 5.85 -12.18
C GLN A 125 7.08 4.34 -12.37
N MET A 126 6.06 3.69 -11.80
CA MET A 126 5.84 2.26 -11.98
C MET A 126 5.50 1.92 -13.44
N MET A 127 4.63 2.70 -14.09
CA MET A 127 4.29 2.51 -15.51
C MET A 127 5.51 2.75 -16.41
N ALA A 128 6.34 3.75 -16.13
CA ALA A 128 7.58 3.99 -16.86
C ALA A 128 8.54 2.80 -16.77
N LYS A 129 8.71 2.21 -15.59
CA LYS A 129 9.51 0.99 -15.42
C LYS A 129 8.93 -0.22 -16.15
N GLN A 130 7.62 -0.38 -16.13
CA GLN A 130 6.95 -1.43 -16.92
C GLN A 130 7.18 -1.23 -18.41
N HIS A 131 7.01 0.00 -18.91
CA HIS A 131 7.29 0.34 -20.30
C HIS A 131 8.73 -0.01 -20.70
N GLN A 132 9.71 0.37 -19.89
CA GLN A 132 11.12 0.04 -20.09
C GLN A 132 11.35 -1.47 -20.18
N MET A 133 10.74 -2.25 -19.30
CA MET A 133 10.86 -3.72 -19.31
C MET A 133 10.17 -4.36 -20.52
N LEU A 134 9.06 -3.81 -20.98
CA LEU A 134 8.33 -4.32 -22.14
C LEU A 134 8.89 -3.81 -23.47
N SER A 135 9.79 -2.82 -23.47
CA SER A 135 10.44 -2.31 -24.70
C SER A 135 11.36 -3.32 -25.36
N VAL A 136 11.84 -4.32 -24.61
CA VAL A 136 12.70 -5.39 -25.16
C VAL A 136 11.93 -6.42 -25.99
N LEU A 137 10.58 -6.41 -25.90
CA LEU A 137 9.72 -7.36 -26.59
C LEU A 137 9.50 -6.93 -28.05
N THR A 138 9.42 -7.92 -28.94
CA THR A 138 8.97 -7.69 -30.32
C THR A 138 7.48 -7.31 -30.36
N PRO A 139 6.99 -6.76 -31.48
CA PRO A 139 5.55 -6.47 -31.63
C PRO A 139 4.66 -7.71 -31.38
N GLU A 140 5.08 -8.87 -31.89
CA GLU A 140 4.35 -10.14 -31.73
C GLU A 140 4.31 -10.58 -30.27
N GLN A 141 5.47 -10.48 -29.56
CA GLN A 141 5.54 -10.78 -28.12
C GLN A 141 4.71 -9.80 -27.30
N LYS A 142 4.62 -8.53 -27.70
CA LYS A 142 3.73 -7.55 -27.04
C LYS A 142 2.25 -7.90 -27.23
N ALA A 143 1.85 -8.34 -28.42
CA ALA A 143 0.49 -8.80 -28.66
C ALA A 143 0.16 -10.04 -27.81
N GLN A 144 1.05 -11.03 -27.78
CA GLN A 144 0.91 -12.22 -26.93
C GLN A 144 0.87 -11.86 -25.43
N PHE A 145 1.68 -10.89 -24.99
CA PHE A 145 1.64 -10.40 -23.61
C PHE A 145 0.27 -9.85 -23.21
N VAL A 146 -0.36 -9.08 -24.09
CA VAL A 146 -1.70 -8.52 -23.86
C VAL A 146 -2.75 -9.64 -23.78
N GLU A 147 -2.67 -10.63 -24.66
CA GLU A 147 -3.58 -11.78 -24.66
C GLU A 147 -3.48 -12.56 -23.32
N LEU A 148 -2.28 -12.95 -22.93
CA LEU A 148 -2.02 -13.63 -21.65
C LEU A 148 -2.45 -12.80 -20.42
N GLN A 149 -2.31 -11.47 -20.49
CA GLN A 149 -2.82 -10.59 -19.45
C GLN A 149 -4.34 -10.63 -19.34
N ASN A 150 -5.04 -10.60 -20.47
CA ASN A 150 -6.50 -10.64 -20.51
C ASN A 150 -7.06 -11.98 -20.01
N GLU A 151 -6.44 -13.10 -20.41
CA GLU A 151 -6.78 -14.42 -19.89
C GLU A 151 -6.64 -14.47 -18.37
N ARG A 152 -5.55 -13.97 -17.85
CA ARG A 152 -5.30 -13.94 -16.42
C ARG A 152 -6.27 -13.05 -15.65
N MET A 153 -6.67 -11.91 -16.20
CA MET A 153 -7.71 -11.07 -15.60
C MET A 153 -9.05 -11.80 -15.56
N GLY A 154 -9.40 -12.55 -16.61
CA GLY A 154 -10.60 -13.40 -16.65
C GLY A 154 -10.59 -14.44 -15.53
N GLU A 155 -9.51 -15.23 -15.42
CA GLU A 155 -9.34 -16.21 -14.33
C GLU A 155 -9.46 -15.59 -12.93
N CYS A 156 -8.92 -14.39 -12.75
CA CYS A 156 -8.99 -13.66 -11.51
C CYS A 156 -10.42 -13.24 -11.16
N SER A 157 -11.16 -12.74 -12.14
CA SER A 157 -12.57 -12.39 -12.00
C SER A 157 -13.38 -13.59 -11.56
N ASP A 158 -13.19 -14.74 -12.22
CA ASP A 158 -13.89 -15.98 -11.89
C ASP A 158 -13.57 -16.47 -10.47
N LYS A 159 -12.30 -16.40 -10.05
CA LYS A 159 -11.88 -16.75 -8.69
C LYS A 159 -12.53 -15.84 -7.65
N MET A 160 -12.61 -14.53 -7.94
CA MET A 160 -13.28 -13.57 -7.05
C MET A 160 -14.77 -13.87 -6.93
N GLN A 161 -15.44 -14.12 -8.05
CA GLN A 161 -16.87 -14.43 -8.09
C GLN A 161 -17.19 -15.72 -7.32
N LYS A 162 -16.40 -16.78 -7.50
CA LYS A 162 -16.54 -18.03 -6.72
C LYS A 162 -16.38 -17.81 -5.23
N ARG A 163 -15.46 -16.94 -4.79
CA ARG A 163 -15.27 -16.60 -3.37
C ARG A 163 -16.45 -15.82 -2.80
N MET A 164 -17.03 -14.89 -3.55
CA MET A 164 -18.22 -14.17 -3.11
C MET A 164 -19.41 -15.09 -2.97
N ASN A 165 -19.62 -16.01 -3.90
CA ASN A 165 -20.70 -16.98 -3.85
C ASN A 165 -20.57 -17.94 -2.65
N ASN A 166 -19.34 -18.43 -2.37
CA ASN A 166 -19.08 -19.32 -1.22
C ASN A 166 -19.21 -18.63 0.15
N LYS A 167 -19.17 -17.29 0.21
CA LYS A 167 -19.38 -16.54 1.46
C LYS A 167 -20.86 -16.33 1.79
N ASN A 168 -21.72 -16.46 0.79
CA ASN A 168 -23.16 -16.24 0.90
C ASN A 168 -23.97 -17.55 1.04
N SER A 169 -23.28 -18.69 1.08
CA SER A 169 -23.83 -20.03 1.35
C SER A 169 -23.41 -20.50 2.74
#